data_76ec7a4cb287e47a430bb93ce6c1d96b
#
_entry.id   76ec7a4cb287e47a430bb93ce6c1d96b
#
_cell.length_a   1.000
_cell.length_b   1.000
_cell.length_c   1.000
_cell.angle_alpha   90.00
_cell.angle_beta   90.00
_cell.angle_gamma   90.00
#
_symmetry.space_group_name_H-M   'P 1'
#
loop_
_entity.id
_entity.type
_entity.pdbx_description
1 polymer ?
#
loop_
_entity_poly.entity_id
_entity_poly.type
_entity_poly.pdbx_seq_one_letter_code
_entity_poly.pdbx_strand_id
1 'polypeptide(L)'
;MDAGNMLKPMLARGELHCIGATTLDEYRQYIEKDAALERRFQPVLVDEPTVEDAISILRGLKERYEVFHGVKITDSALVAAAMLSNRYISDRFLPDKAIDLVDEACALIKTELDSMPTELDELRRRIMQLEIEEEALKKEEDRLSRERLEHLQEELAGLKEEYAGEKVQWENEKHSVERVQKIREEIEHVNKEISKAQREYDLNKAAQLQYGELPQLQKQLEEEEEKVREKELSLVHEAVTDEEIARIVSRWTGIPVAKLNESERNKTLHLADELHKRVIGQDEGVELVTEAIIRSKAGIKTRASRSDRSSSSDLQAWEKQNLRSVGAEPV
;
A
#
# COMPACT_ATOMS: atom_id res chain seq x y z
N MET A 1 -22.06 12.38 -37.21
CA MET A 1 -22.13 10.98 -37.65
C MET A 1 -21.76 10.11 -36.45
N ASP A 2 -22.62 9.20 -36.11
CA ASP A 2 -22.35 8.28 -35.00
C ASP A 2 -21.44 7.12 -35.48
N ALA A 3 -20.28 6.95 -34.85
CA ALA A 3 -19.32 5.91 -35.19
C ALA A 3 -19.96 4.50 -35.10
N GLY A 4 -20.87 4.28 -34.17
CA GLY A 4 -21.62 3.04 -34.01
C GLY A 4 -22.37 2.64 -35.29
N ASN A 5 -22.99 3.59 -35.97
CA ASN A 5 -23.73 3.33 -37.20
C ASN A 5 -22.83 2.94 -38.39
N MET A 6 -21.58 3.38 -38.42
CA MET A 6 -20.62 2.97 -39.46
C MET A 6 -20.09 1.54 -39.23
N LEU A 7 -20.00 1.10 -37.98
CA LEU A 7 -19.51 -0.25 -37.62
C LEU A 7 -20.57 -1.34 -37.81
N LYS A 8 -21.85 -1.02 -37.66
CA LYS A 8 -22.97 -1.97 -37.78
C LYS A 8 -22.97 -2.84 -39.07
N PRO A 9 -22.75 -2.28 -40.28
CA PRO A 9 -22.71 -3.09 -41.49
C PRO A 9 -21.50 -4.05 -41.54
N MET A 10 -20.35 -3.64 -41.06
CA MET A 10 -19.13 -4.46 -41.04
C MET A 10 -19.24 -5.61 -40.03
N LEU A 11 -19.79 -5.34 -38.86
CA LEU A 11 -20.13 -6.34 -37.86
C LEU A 11 -21.17 -7.35 -38.40
N ALA A 12 -22.16 -6.86 -39.19
CA ALA A 12 -23.18 -7.70 -39.77
C ALA A 12 -22.64 -8.71 -40.80
N ARG A 13 -21.61 -8.32 -41.53
CA ARG A 13 -20.97 -9.15 -42.56
C ARG A 13 -19.85 -10.03 -42.01
N GLY A 14 -19.52 -9.92 -40.71
CA GLY A 14 -18.42 -10.67 -40.10
C GLY A 14 -17.03 -10.17 -40.55
N GLU A 15 -16.97 -8.99 -41.14
CA GLU A 15 -15.70 -8.37 -41.60
C GLU A 15 -14.89 -7.78 -40.44
N LEU A 16 -15.58 -7.50 -39.29
CA LEU A 16 -14.98 -6.92 -38.12
C LEU A 16 -15.26 -7.80 -36.90
N HIS A 17 -14.18 -8.20 -36.22
CA HIS A 17 -14.23 -8.77 -34.89
C HIS A 17 -13.92 -7.67 -33.86
N CYS A 18 -14.83 -7.44 -32.93
CA CYS A 18 -14.72 -6.37 -31.94
C CYS A 18 -14.96 -6.89 -30.54
N ILE A 19 -14.08 -6.54 -29.62
CA ILE A 19 -14.26 -6.72 -28.17
C ILE A 19 -14.35 -5.30 -27.59
N GLY A 20 -15.46 -5.01 -26.91
CA GLY A 20 -15.69 -3.73 -26.25
C GLY A 20 -15.78 -3.92 -24.74
N ALA A 21 -15.31 -2.93 -23.99
CA ALA A 21 -15.50 -2.83 -22.55
C ALA A 21 -16.31 -1.57 -22.23
N THR A 22 -17.27 -1.70 -21.32
CA THR A 22 -18.15 -0.62 -20.90
C THR A 22 -18.71 -0.89 -19.50
N THR A 23 -19.32 0.08 -18.88
CA THR A 23 -20.06 -0.10 -17.62
C THR A 23 -21.44 -0.69 -17.86
N LEU A 24 -22.03 -1.30 -16.82
CA LEU A 24 -23.40 -1.86 -16.92
C LEU A 24 -24.44 -0.81 -17.29
N ASP A 25 -24.29 0.43 -16.79
CA ASP A 25 -25.23 1.51 -17.06
C ASP A 25 -25.10 2.01 -18.51
N GLU A 26 -23.89 2.14 -19.02
CA GLU A 26 -23.64 2.49 -20.43
C GLU A 26 -24.11 1.38 -21.37
N TYR A 27 -23.87 0.10 -21.00
CA TYR A 27 -24.38 -1.04 -21.76
C TYR A 27 -25.90 -0.97 -21.90
N ARG A 28 -26.63 -0.77 -20.79
CA ARG A 28 -28.09 -0.64 -20.78
C ARG A 28 -28.57 0.57 -21.57
N GLN A 29 -27.82 1.67 -21.51
CA GLN A 29 -28.18 2.91 -22.15
C GLN A 29 -27.96 2.91 -23.66
N TYR A 30 -26.86 2.31 -24.13
CA TYR A 30 -26.40 2.46 -25.51
C TYR A 30 -26.41 1.16 -26.33
N ILE A 31 -26.21 -0.01 -25.71
CA ILE A 31 -26.12 -1.29 -26.43
C ILE A 31 -27.46 -2.02 -26.37
N GLU A 32 -28.03 -2.22 -25.21
CA GLU A 32 -29.29 -2.98 -25.01
C GLU A 32 -30.48 -2.32 -25.71
N LYS A 33 -30.50 -0.99 -25.80
CA LYS A 33 -31.54 -0.24 -26.52
C LYS A 33 -31.40 -0.30 -28.05
N ASP A 34 -30.25 -0.68 -28.56
CA ASP A 34 -30.01 -0.82 -29.99
C ASP A 34 -30.04 -2.29 -30.41
N ALA A 35 -31.21 -2.75 -30.86
CA ALA A 35 -31.43 -4.13 -31.30
C ALA A 35 -30.43 -4.64 -32.36
N ALA A 36 -29.75 -3.74 -33.08
CA ALA A 36 -28.75 -4.13 -34.07
C ALA A 36 -27.40 -4.41 -33.42
N LEU A 37 -27.05 -3.77 -32.32
CA LEU A 37 -25.83 -4.03 -31.52
C LEU A 37 -26.06 -5.20 -30.56
N GLU A 38 -27.18 -5.25 -29.85
CA GLU A 38 -27.53 -6.30 -28.90
C GLU A 38 -27.41 -7.72 -29.50
N ARG A 39 -27.87 -7.89 -30.75
CA ARG A 39 -27.80 -9.20 -31.44
C ARG A 39 -26.38 -9.58 -31.91
N ARG A 40 -25.40 -8.68 -31.85
CA ARG A 40 -24.07 -8.89 -32.38
C ARG A 40 -23.01 -8.96 -31.30
N PHE A 41 -23.31 -8.48 -30.11
CA PHE A 41 -22.42 -8.55 -28.96
C PHE A 41 -23.01 -9.48 -27.89
N GLN A 42 -22.23 -10.46 -27.50
CA GLN A 42 -22.57 -11.27 -26.33
C GLN A 42 -22.00 -10.59 -25.10
N PRO A 43 -22.84 -10.23 -24.11
CA PRO A 43 -22.35 -9.65 -22.86
C PRO A 43 -21.58 -10.71 -22.06
N VAL A 44 -20.43 -10.29 -21.54
CA VAL A 44 -19.61 -11.03 -20.58
C VAL A 44 -19.51 -10.17 -19.34
N LEU A 45 -20.18 -10.59 -18.28
CA LEU A 45 -20.12 -9.92 -17.00
C LEU A 45 -18.78 -10.22 -16.33
N VAL A 46 -18.09 -9.16 -15.91
CA VAL A 46 -16.85 -9.25 -15.14
C VAL A 46 -17.16 -8.72 -13.74
N ASP A 47 -17.26 -9.64 -12.79
CA ASP A 47 -17.51 -9.32 -11.38
C ASP A 47 -16.23 -8.88 -10.67
N GLU A 48 -16.39 -8.20 -9.53
CA GLU A 48 -15.29 -7.85 -8.63
C GLU A 48 -14.62 -9.13 -8.10
N PRO A 49 -13.29 -9.23 -8.16
CA PRO A 49 -12.56 -10.40 -7.65
C PRO A 49 -12.67 -10.47 -6.12
N THR A 50 -12.53 -11.69 -5.59
CA THR A 50 -12.42 -11.89 -4.14
C THR A 50 -11.11 -11.31 -3.59
N VAL A 51 -11.01 -11.14 -2.27
CA VAL A 51 -9.76 -10.67 -1.63
C VAL A 51 -8.61 -11.63 -1.95
N GLU A 52 -8.85 -12.93 -1.97
CA GLU A 52 -7.84 -13.95 -2.29
C GLU A 52 -7.36 -13.85 -3.74
N ASP A 53 -8.28 -13.63 -4.68
CA ASP A 53 -7.95 -13.39 -6.08
C ASP A 53 -7.17 -12.08 -6.26
N ALA A 54 -7.58 -11.02 -5.55
CA ALA A 54 -6.88 -9.73 -5.58
C ALA A 54 -5.43 -9.86 -5.06
N ILE A 55 -5.19 -10.62 -3.98
CA ILE A 55 -3.83 -10.91 -3.49
C ILE A 55 -3.01 -11.64 -4.57
N SER A 56 -3.61 -12.60 -5.26
CA SER A 56 -2.95 -13.34 -6.35
C SER A 56 -2.58 -12.43 -7.51
N ILE A 57 -3.47 -11.49 -7.87
CA ILE A 57 -3.23 -10.48 -8.90
C ILE A 57 -2.08 -9.55 -8.47
N LEU A 58 -2.11 -9.05 -7.23
CA LEU A 58 -1.05 -8.18 -6.69
C LEU A 58 0.32 -8.87 -6.69
N ARG A 59 0.38 -10.16 -6.31
CA ARG A 59 1.61 -10.96 -6.40
C ARG A 59 2.14 -11.06 -7.82
N GLY A 60 1.26 -11.21 -8.81
CA GLY A 60 1.62 -11.21 -10.22
C GLY A 60 2.11 -9.86 -10.76
N LEU A 61 1.72 -8.76 -10.13
CA LEU A 61 2.13 -7.40 -10.49
C LEU A 61 3.36 -6.91 -9.71
N LYS A 62 3.68 -7.55 -8.57
CA LYS A 62 4.72 -7.15 -7.62
C LYS A 62 6.03 -6.77 -8.30
N GLU A 63 6.62 -7.67 -9.08
CA GLU A 63 7.92 -7.46 -9.71
C GLU A 63 7.94 -6.21 -10.61
N ARG A 64 6.83 -5.92 -11.30
CA ARG A 64 6.72 -4.74 -12.17
C ARG A 64 6.72 -3.44 -11.37
N TYR A 65 6.03 -3.42 -10.23
CA TYR A 65 6.01 -2.26 -9.34
C TYR A 65 7.35 -2.07 -8.63
N GLU A 66 7.98 -3.16 -8.19
CA GLU A 66 9.32 -3.12 -7.60
C GLU A 66 10.36 -2.52 -8.56
N VAL A 67 10.33 -2.91 -9.84
CA VAL A 67 11.24 -2.35 -10.86
C VAL A 67 10.89 -0.91 -11.19
N PHE A 68 9.59 -0.59 -11.34
CA PHE A 68 9.17 0.76 -11.74
C PHE A 68 9.49 1.81 -10.66
N HIS A 69 9.24 1.48 -9.40
CA HIS A 69 9.50 2.40 -8.28
C HIS A 69 10.90 2.25 -7.69
N GLY A 70 11.59 1.14 -7.93
CA GLY A 70 12.91 0.86 -7.37
C GLY A 70 12.87 0.53 -5.87
N VAL A 71 11.74 0.04 -5.38
CA VAL A 71 11.52 -0.30 -3.96
C VAL A 71 11.11 -1.77 -3.83
N LYS A 72 11.35 -2.36 -2.68
CA LYS A 72 10.96 -3.73 -2.37
C LYS A 72 9.56 -3.77 -1.77
N ILE A 73 8.74 -4.76 -2.14
CA ILE A 73 7.38 -4.91 -1.61
C ILE A 73 7.31 -6.22 -0.83
N THR A 74 6.90 -6.17 0.43
CA THR A 74 6.71 -7.38 1.24
C THR A 74 5.40 -8.07 0.89
N ASP A 75 5.31 -9.39 1.10
CA ASP A 75 4.05 -10.11 0.89
C ASP A 75 2.97 -9.67 1.89
N SER A 76 3.38 -9.29 3.12
CA SER A 76 2.49 -8.72 4.14
C SER A 76 1.83 -7.42 3.66
N ALA A 77 2.56 -6.56 2.94
CA ALA A 77 2.01 -5.34 2.36
C ALA A 77 0.92 -5.62 1.32
N LEU A 78 1.13 -6.61 0.44
CA LEU A 78 0.13 -7.01 -0.56
C LEU A 78 -1.15 -7.55 0.08
N VAL A 79 -0.99 -8.40 1.10
CA VAL A 79 -2.12 -8.93 1.88
C VAL A 79 -2.83 -7.80 2.60
N ALA A 80 -2.11 -6.89 3.26
CA ALA A 80 -2.67 -5.73 3.93
C ALA A 80 -3.41 -4.81 2.95
N ALA A 81 -2.85 -4.53 1.77
CA ALA A 81 -3.47 -3.70 0.75
C ALA A 81 -4.83 -4.28 0.29
N ALA A 82 -4.91 -5.58 0.02
CA ALA A 82 -6.16 -6.22 -0.38
C ALA A 82 -7.18 -6.25 0.77
N MET A 83 -6.77 -6.59 1.99
CA MET A 83 -7.66 -6.70 3.14
C MET A 83 -8.16 -5.33 3.62
N LEU A 84 -7.27 -4.36 3.80
CA LEU A 84 -7.63 -3.04 4.31
C LEU A 84 -8.43 -2.24 3.28
N SER A 85 -8.08 -2.33 1.99
CA SER A 85 -8.88 -1.67 0.94
C SER A 85 -10.30 -2.24 0.87
N ASN A 86 -10.45 -3.56 0.92
CA ASN A 86 -11.77 -4.20 0.91
C ASN A 86 -12.64 -3.79 2.11
N ARG A 87 -12.02 -3.58 3.27
CA ARG A 87 -12.70 -3.29 4.52
C ARG A 87 -13.06 -1.81 4.70
N TYR A 88 -12.15 -0.91 4.32
CA TYR A 88 -12.24 0.51 4.67
C TYR A 88 -12.48 1.43 3.48
N ILE A 89 -12.30 0.95 2.23
CA ILE A 89 -12.52 1.73 1.01
C ILE A 89 -13.71 1.15 0.27
N SER A 90 -14.85 1.86 0.34
CA SER A 90 -16.13 1.41 -0.23
C SER A 90 -16.49 2.06 -1.56
N ASP A 91 -15.81 3.13 -1.95
CA ASP A 91 -16.07 3.93 -3.15
C ASP A 91 -15.36 3.41 -4.41
N ARG A 92 -14.51 2.38 -4.27
CA ARG A 92 -13.75 1.74 -5.35
C ARG A 92 -13.82 0.24 -5.24
N PHE A 93 -13.55 -0.45 -6.35
CA PHE A 93 -13.61 -1.91 -6.46
C PHE A 93 -12.23 -2.56 -6.43
N LEU A 94 -12.17 -3.82 -6.02
CA LEU A 94 -10.99 -4.66 -6.20
C LEU A 94 -10.85 -5.04 -7.69
N PRO A 95 -9.63 -5.22 -8.22
CA PRO A 95 -8.33 -5.08 -7.53
C PRO A 95 -7.80 -3.66 -7.48
N ASP A 96 -8.41 -2.70 -8.20
CA ASP A 96 -7.86 -1.37 -8.46
C ASP A 96 -7.53 -0.61 -7.17
N LYS A 97 -8.45 -0.59 -6.18
CA LYS A 97 -8.20 0.08 -4.90
C LYS A 97 -6.99 -0.48 -4.13
N ALA A 98 -6.72 -1.77 -4.27
CA ALA A 98 -5.54 -2.39 -3.64
C ALA A 98 -4.25 -2.10 -4.44
N ILE A 99 -4.34 -2.04 -5.76
CA ILE A 99 -3.24 -1.64 -6.64
C ILE A 99 -2.86 -0.19 -6.36
N ASP A 100 -3.82 0.72 -6.28
CA ASP A 100 -3.60 2.14 -5.97
C ASP A 100 -2.87 2.32 -4.63
N LEU A 101 -3.25 1.55 -3.59
CA LEU A 101 -2.55 1.59 -2.29
C LEU A 101 -1.10 1.15 -2.40
N VAL A 102 -0.82 0.09 -3.16
CA VAL A 102 0.55 -0.40 -3.37
C VAL A 102 1.35 0.62 -4.16
N ASP A 103 0.78 1.21 -5.21
CA ASP A 103 1.44 2.23 -6.02
C ASP A 103 1.80 3.48 -5.19
N GLU A 104 0.85 4.00 -4.40
CA GLU A 104 1.10 5.16 -3.54
C GLU A 104 2.12 4.84 -2.45
N ALA A 105 2.10 3.62 -1.87
CA ALA A 105 3.09 3.21 -0.89
C ALA A 105 4.50 3.14 -1.49
N CYS A 106 4.63 2.56 -2.69
CA CYS A 106 5.90 2.54 -3.40
C CYS A 106 6.40 3.95 -3.73
N ALA A 107 5.51 4.84 -4.18
CA ALA A 107 5.85 6.23 -4.46
C ALA A 107 6.27 7.00 -3.20
N LEU A 108 5.63 6.74 -2.06
CA LEU A 108 5.99 7.33 -0.77
C LEU A 108 7.40 6.91 -0.35
N ILE A 109 7.68 5.61 -0.33
CA ILE A 109 9.00 5.08 0.03
C ILE A 109 10.08 5.59 -0.94
N LYS A 110 9.80 5.60 -2.24
CA LYS A 110 10.72 6.18 -3.23
C LYS A 110 11.03 7.65 -2.93
N THR A 111 10.03 8.43 -2.55
CA THR A 111 10.22 9.83 -2.17
C THR A 111 11.05 9.94 -0.90
N GLU A 112 10.85 9.06 0.08
CA GLU A 112 11.66 8.99 1.30
C GLU A 112 13.11 8.60 0.99
N LEU A 113 13.33 7.62 0.10
CA LEU A 113 14.67 7.23 -0.38
C LEU A 113 15.41 8.37 -1.09
N ASP A 114 14.69 9.15 -1.90
CA ASP A 114 15.27 10.27 -2.64
C ASP A 114 15.46 11.51 -1.77
N SER A 115 14.74 11.64 -0.67
CA SER A 115 14.84 12.76 0.26
C SER A 115 15.90 12.49 1.34
N MET A 116 16.40 13.58 1.91
CA MET A 116 17.30 13.50 3.07
C MET A 116 16.51 13.01 4.29
N PRO A 117 17.05 12.06 5.10
CA PRO A 117 16.42 11.63 6.34
C PRO A 117 16.13 12.81 7.27
N THR A 118 15.05 12.68 8.06
CA THR A 118 14.60 13.76 8.96
C THR A 118 15.69 14.18 9.95
N GLU A 119 16.43 13.22 10.47
CA GLU A 119 17.53 13.43 11.42
C GLU A 119 18.63 14.32 10.79
N LEU A 120 19.07 14.01 9.57
CA LEU A 120 20.03 14.80 8.83
C LEU A 120 19.51 16.20 8.47
N ASP A 121 18.22 16.34 8.13
CA ASP A 121 17.64 17.66 7.85
C ASP A 121 17.53 18.53 9.11
N GLU A 122 17.22 17.92 10.26
CA GLU A 122 17.22 18.60 11.56
C GLU A 122 18.62 19.09 11.94
N LEU A 123 19.66 18.25 11.80
CA LEU A 123 21.04 18.64 12.02
C LEU A 123 21.45 19.80 11.09
N ARG A 124 21.12 19.69 9.81
CA ARG A 124 21.39 20.76 8.83
C ARG A 124 20.71 22.06 9.20
N ARG A 125 19.46 22.02 9.63
CA ARG A 125 18.71 23.22 10.06
C ARG A 125 19.33 23.82 11.32
N ARG A 126 19.75 22.99 12.26
CA ARG A 126 20.42 23.44 13.49
C ARG A 126 21.75 24.11 13.17
N ILE A 127 22.56 23.50 12.30
CA ILE A 127 23.84 24.11 11.82
C ILE A 127 23.57 25.46 11.19
N MET A 128 22.58 25.58 10.29
CA MET A 128 22.23 26.84 9.64
C MET A 128 21.80 27.92 10.64
N GLN A 129 21.03 27.57 11.68
CA GLN A 129 20.63 28.50 12.73
C GLN A 129 21.82 29.01 13.49
N LEU A 130 22.76 28.13 13.88
CA LEU A 130 23.97 28.51 14.60
C LEU A 130 24.94 29.32 13.70
N GLU A 131 25.01 29.03 12.41
CA GLU A 131 25.81 29.83 11.46
C GLU A 131 25.26 31.27 11.34
N ILE A 132 23.94 31.44 11.35
CA ILE A 132 23.34 32.80 11.36
C ILE A 132 23.65 33.50 12.67
N GLU A 133 23.57 32.81 13.83
CA GLU A 133 23.94 33.38 15.14
C GLU A 133 25.42 33.73 15.18
N GLU A 134 26.31 32.89 14.65
CA GLU A 134 27.74 33.15 14.53
C GLU A 134 28.02 34.43 13.75
N GLU A 135 27.40 34.60 12.59
CA GLU A 135 27.56 35.82 11.77
C GLU A 135 27.02 37.10 12.45
N ALA A 136 25.99 36.95 13.29
CA ALA A 136 25.51 38.08 14.09
C ALA A 136 26.50 38.45 15.22
N LEU A 137 26.98 37.44 15.96
CA LEU A 137 27.93 37.65 17.06
C LEU A 137 29.29 38.17 16.62
N LYS A 138 29.76 37.80 15.41
CA LYS A 138 30.99 38.33 14.83
C LYS A 138 30.98 39.87 14.64
N LYS A 139 29.79 40.44 14.53
CA LYS A 139 29.63 41.91 14.36
C LYS A 139 29.61 42.67 15.70
N GLU A 140 29.51 41.96 16.81
CA GLU A 140 29.49 42.51 18.15
C GLU A 140 30.90 42.49 18.76
N GLU A 141 31.29 43.56 19.41
CA GLU A 141 32.65 43.69 20.03
C GLU A 141 32.64 43.46 21.56
N ASP A 142 31.48 43.13 22.11
CA ASP A 142 31.29 42.95 23.55
C ASP A 142 31.94 41.64 24.07
N ARG A 143 32.42 41.67 25.33
CA ARG A 143 33.10 40.53 25.94
C ARG A 143 32.21 39.30 26.04
N LEU A 144 30.95 39.47 26.40
CA LEU A 144 29.98 38.39 26.52
C LEU A 144 29.68 37.72 25.18
N SER A 145 29.61 38.53 24.12
CA SER A 145 29.41 38.04 22.75
C SER A 145 30.59 37.22 22.26
N ARG A 146 31.84 37.55 22.67
CA ARG A 146 33.03 36.76 22.33
C ARG A 146 33.03 35.39 23.04
N GLU A 147 32.74 35.37 24.35
CA GLU A 147 32.64 34.10 25.10
C GLU A 147 31.52 33.18 24.52
N ARG A 148 30.39 33.77 24.13
CA ARG A 148 29.30 33.06 23.44
C ARG A 148 29.73 32.56 22.07
N LEU A 149 30.49 33.35 21.32
CA LEU A 149 31.00 32.99 20.00
C LEU A 149 31.95 31.78 20.06
N GLU A 150 32.86 31.72 21.04
CA GLU A 150 33.75 30.57 21.22
C GLU A 150 32.97 29.29 21.50
N HIS A 151 32.01 29.33 22.43
CA HIS A 151 31.16 28.16 22.74
C HIS A 151 30.32 27.73 21.54
N LEU A 152 29.76 28.69 20.79
CA LEU A 152 28.97 28.43 19.62
C LEU A 152 29.80 27.79 18.50
N GLN A 153 31.06 28.20 18.32
CA GLN A 153 31.97 27.61 17.36
C GLN A 153 32.35 26.18 17.71
N GLU A 154 32.51 25.86 19.00
CA GLU A 154 32.73 24.49 19.46
C GLU A 154 31.50 23.61 19.18
N GLU A 155 30.28 24.09 19.53
CA GLU A 155 28.99 23.38 19.25
C GLU A 155 28.84 23.16 17.73
N LEU A 156 29.11 24.19 16.94
CA LEU A 156 28.98 24.14 15.48
C LEU A 156 29.97 23.18 14.84
N ALA A 157 31.21 23.11 15.35
CA ALA A 157 32.22 22.15 14.88
C ALA A 157 31.80 20.72 15.17
N GLY A 158 31.27 20.42 16.36
CA GLY A 158 30.75 19.10 16.73
C GLY A 158 29.58 18.66 15.84
N LEU A 159 28.58 19.54 15.66
CA LEU A 159 27.43 19.25 14.81
C LEU A 159 27.80 19.08 13.32
N LYS A 160 28.79 19.82 12.83
CA LYS A 160 29.28 19.66 11.46
C LYS A 160 30.01 18.34 11.26
N GLU A 161 30.74 17.86 12.25
CA GLU A 161 31.42 16.56 12.22
C GLU A 161 30.39 15.42 12.23
N GLU A 162 29.38 15.50 13.13
CA GLU A 162 28.27 14.54 13.20
C GLU A 162 27.48 14.49 11.87
N TYR A 163 27.06 15.64 11.35
CA TYR A 163 26.39 15.76 10.06
C TYR A 163 27.21 15.18 8.91
N ALA A 164 28.53 15.44 8.87
CA ALA A 164 29.40 14.91 7.82
C ALA A 164 29.50 13.38 7.89
N GLY A 165 29.59 12.81 9.11
CA GLY A 165 29.61 11.37 9.34
C GLY A 165 28.32 10.69 8.87
N GLU A 166 27.19 11.17 9.34
CA GLU A 166 25.88 10.62 8.98
C GLU A 166 25.55 10.82 7.49
N LYS A 167 25.94 11.94 6.90
CA LYS A 167 25.78 12.20 5.48
C LYS A 167 26.54 11.20 4.62
N VAL A 168 27.78 10.87 4.96
CA VAL A 168 28.57 9.85 4.25
C VAL A 168 27.95 8.47 4.40
N GLN A 169 27.42 8.14 5.58
CA GLN A 169 26.73 6.88 5.80
C GLN A 169 25.48 6.81 4.91
N TRP A 170 24.61 7.83 4.92
CA TRP A 170 23.41 7.90 4.10
C TRP A 170 23.73 7.81 2.60
N GLU A 171 24.74 8.54 2.10
CA GLU A 171 25.16 8.47 0.70
C GLU A 171 25.62 7.05 0.32
N ASN A 172 26.35 6.36 1.20
CA ASN A 172 26.77 4.99 0.97
C ASN A 172 25.59 4.00 0.96
N GLU A 173 24.62 4.16 1.87
CA GLU A 173 23.41 3.37 1.91
C GLU A 173 22.59 3.58 0.63
N LYS A 174 22.34 4.83 0.25
CA LYS A 174 21.64 5.21 -0.99
C LYS A 174 22.30 4.60 -2.24
N HIS A 175 23.62 4.71 -2.36
CA HIS A 175 24.34 4.12 -3.50
C HIS A 175 24.27 2.59 -3.54
N SER A 176 24.13 1.94 -2.40
CA SER A 176 23.93 0.48 -2.35
C SER A 176 22.55 0.10 -2.89
N VAL A 177 21.50 0.83 -2.49
CA VAL A 177 20.13 0.63 -2.99
C VAL A 177 20.03 0.95 -4.49
N GLU A 178 20.62 2.05 -4.96
CA GLU A 178 20.65 2.43 -6.38
C GLU A 178 21.32 1.35 -7.27
N ARG A 179 22.34 0.66 -6.76
CA ARG A 179 22.99 -0.44 -7.51
C ARG A 179 22.06 -1.64 -7.66
N VAL A 180 21.39 -2.04 -6.60
CA VAL A 180 20.39 -3.11 -6.64
C VAL A 180 19.29 -2.77 -7.64
N GLN A 181 18.79 -1.54 -7.61
CA GLN A 181 17.77 -1.08 -8.55
C GLN A 181 18.23 -1.17 -10.01
N LYS A 182 19.44 -0.70 -10.34
CA LYS A 182 19.98 -0.78 -11.70
C LYS A 182 20.05 -2.22 -12.21
N ILE A 183 20.49 -3.16 -11.38
CA ILE A 183 20.57 -4.58 -11.75
C ILE A 183 19.15 -5.13 -12.02
N ARG A 184 18.15 -4.75 -11.23
CA ARG A 184 16.75 -5.15 -11.47
C ARG A 184 16.19 -4.58 -12.77
N GLU A 185 16.50 -3.32 -13.10
CA GLU A 185 16.13 -2.69 -14.37
C GLU A 185 16.78 -3.42 -15.58
N GLU A 186 18.04 -3.81 -15.44
CA GLU A 186 18.75 -4.60 -16.47
C GLU A 186 18.12 -5.99 -16.65
N ILE A 187 17.76 -6.67 -15.57
CA ILE A 187 17.05 -7.96 -15.63
C ILE A 187 15.70 -7.81 -16.34
N GLU A 188 14.94 -6.77 -16.03
CA GLU A 188 13.66 -6.52 -16.73
C GLU A 188 13.85 -6.22 -18.21
N HIS A 189 14.87 -5.43 -18.54
CA HIS A 189 15.22 -5.15 -19.94
C HIS A 189 15.55 -6.45 -20.71
N VAL A 190 16.39 -7.31 -20.12
CA VAL A 190 16.74 -8.61 -20.70
C VAL A 190 15.49 -9.51 -20.85
N ASN A 191 14.59 -9.55 -19.86
CA ASN A 191 13.34 -10.30 -19.95
C ASN A 191 12.41 -9.78 -21.08
N LYS A 192 12.34 -8.45 -21.26
CA LYS A 192 11.62 -7.85 -22.40
C LYS A 192 12.24 -8.22 -23.74
N GLU A 193 13.58 -8.22 -23.84
CA GLU A 193 14.29 -8.64 -25.05
C GLU A 193 14.10 -10.13 -25.34
N ILE A 194 14.14 -11.01 -24.33
CA ILE A 194 13.83 -12.44 -24.49
C ILE A 194 12.41 -12.60 -25.04
N SER A 195 11.42 -11.93 -24.47
CA SER A 195 10.04 -12.00 -24.93
C SER A 195 9.86 -11.49 -26.35
N LYS A 196 10.62 -10.45 -26.75
CA LYS A 196 10.63 -9.92 -28.11
C LYS A 196 11.27 -10.90 -29.08
N ALA A 197 12.44 -11.45 -28.75
CA ALA A 197 13.14 -12.44 -29.57
C ALA A 197 12.29 -13.72 -29.77
N GLN A 198 11.57 -14.16 -28.74
CA GLN A 198 10.64 -15.29 -28.86
C GLN A 198 9.47 -15.00 -29.83
N ARG A 199 8.91 -13.78 -29.81
CA ARG A 199 7.84 -13.36 -30.77
C ARG A 199 8.34 -13.25 -32.20
N GLU A 200 9.60 -12.84 -32.37
CA GLU A 200 10.27 -12.73 -33.69
C GLU A 200 10.84 -14.08 -34.17
N TYR A 201 10.68 -15.17 -33.37
CA TYR A 201 11.22 -16.51 -33.64
C TYR A 201 12.76 -16.55 -33.68
N ASP A 202 13.46 -15.57 -33.12
CA ASP A 202 14.92 -15.61 -32.96
C ASP A 202 15.30 -16.40 -31.72
N LEU A 203 15.21 -17.72 -31.82
CA LEU A 203 15.47 -18.65 -30.71
C LEU A 203 16.94 -18.63 -30.26
N ASN A 204 17.89 -18.28 -31.14
CA ASN A 204 19.30 -18.19 -30.81
C ASN A 204 19.56 -17.02 -29.87
N LYS A 205 19.03 -15.82 -30.20
CA LYS A 205 19.12 -14.64 -29.33
C LYS A 205 18.40 -14.86 -28.03
N ALA A 206 17.21 -15.44 -28.05
CA ALA A 206 16.45 -15.75 -26.83
C ALA A 206 17.23 -16.71 -25.90
N ALA A 207 17.83 -17.76 -26.44
CA ALA A 207 18.63 -18.72 -25.68
C ALA A 207 19.90 -18.07 -25.09
N GLN A 208 20.58 -17.22 -25.84
CA GLN A 208 21.77 -16.50 -25.40
C GLN A 208 21.50 -15.57 -24.22
N LEU A 209 20.40 -14.83 -24.28
CA LEU A 209 19.96 -13.95 -23.19
C LEU A 209 19.47 -14.76 -21.97
N GLN A 210 18.68 -15.80 -22.20
CA GLN A 210 18.06 -16.60 -21.12
C GLN A 210 19.06 -17.46 -20.37
N TYR A 211 20.06 -18.05 -21.03
CA TYR A 211 21.02 -18.96 -20.42
C TYR A 211 22.41 -18.35 -20.21
N GLY A 212 22.69 -17.19 -20.82
CA GLY A 212 23.95 -16.47 -20.67
C GLY A 212 23.88 -15.28 -19.75
N GLU A 213 23.11 -14.25 -20.14
CA GLU A 213 23.10 -12.96 -19.43
C GLU A 213 22.21 -12.97 -18.18
N LEU A 214 20.97 -13.49 -18.29
CA LEU A 214 20.03 -13.50 -17.19
C LEU A 214 20.55 -14.15 -15.91
N PRO A 215 21.18 -15.35 -15.93
CA PRO A 215 21.72 -15.98 -14.73
C PRO A 215 22.89 -15.20 -14.09
N GLN A 216 23.67 -14.48 -14.90
CA GLN A 216 24.76 -13.64 -14.42
C GLN A 216 24.24 -12.43 -13.65
N LEU A 217 23.22 -11.75 -14.21
CA LEU A 217 22.56 -10.63 -13.55
C LEU A 217 21.83 -11.06 -12.27
N GLN A 218 21.18 -12.22 -12.29
CA GLN A 218 20.53 -12.78 -11.09
C GLN A 218 21.55 -13.04 -9.97
N LYS A 219 22.69 -13.60 -10.30
CA LYS A 219 23.76 -13.84 -9.33
C LYS A 219 24.33 -12.52 -8.78
N GLN A 220 24.54 -11.52 -9.63
CA GLN A 220 24.97 -10.19 -9.19
C GLN A 220 23.93 -9.54 -8.28
N LEU A 221 22.64 -9.73 -8.57
CA LEU A 221 21.55 -9.23 -7.72
C LEU A 221 21.60 -9.87 -6.33
N GLU A 222 21.74 -11.20 -6.25
CA GLU A 222 21.86 -11.91 -4.98
C GLU A 222 23.06 -11.43 -4.16
N GLU A 223 24.23 -11.27 -4.80
CA GLU A 223 25.46 -10.79 -4.14
C GLU A 223 25.30 -9.35 -3.60
N GLU A 224 24.63 -8.47 -4.33
CA GLU A 224 24.41 -7.08 -3.87
C GLU A 224 23.29 -7.02 -2.80
N GLU A 225 22.22 -7.82 -2.93
CA GLU A 225 21.18 -7.92 -1.90
C GLU A 225 21.71 -8.48 -0.58
N GLU A 226 22.64 -9.46 -0.61
CA GLU A 226 23.31 -9.95 0.60
C GLU A 226 24.13 -8.86 1.28
N LYS A 227 24.90 -8.09 0.50
CA LYS A 227 25.69 -6.97 1.03
C LYS A 227 24.81 -5.88 1.67
N VAL A 228 23.64 -5.61 1.09
CA VAL A 228 22.66 -4.66 1.63
C VAL A 228 22.08 -5.20 2.94
N ARG A 229 21.75 -6.51 2.98
CA ARG A 229 21.18 -7.16 4.17
C ARG A 229 22.18 -7.22 5.34
N GLU A 230 23.47 -7.49 5.06
CA GLU A 230 24.52 -7.55 6.08
C GLU A 230 24.83 -6.18 6.71
N LYS A 231 24.57 -5.09 5.99
CA LYS A 231 24.88 -3.73 6.45
C LYS A 231 23.86 -3.13 7.43
N GLU A 232 22.74 -3.83 7.74
CA GLU A 232 21.66 -3.31 8.58
C GLU A 232 21.41 -1.81 8.28
N LEU A 233 20.76 -1.52 7.14
CA LEU A 233 20.45 -0.13 6.75
C LEU A 233 19.65 0.55 7.86
N SER A 234 20.23 1.57 8.50
CA SER A 234 19.63 2.27 9.65
C SER A 234 18.88 3.53 9.25
N LEU A 235 19.30 4.18 8.17
CA LEU A 235 18.79 5.49 7.73
C LEU A 235 17.84 5.39 6.53
N VAL A 236 17.79 4.22 5.85
CA VAL A 236 17.06 4.07 4.59
C VAL A 236 16.06 2.90 4.68
N HIS A 237 14.77 3.20 4.61
CA HIS A 237 13.72 2.19 4.50
C HIS A 237 13.54 1.77 3.04
N GLU A 238 13.96 0.54 2.72
CA GLU A 238 13.96 0.01 1.33
C GLU A 238 12.66 -0.71 0.96
N ALA A 239 11.88 -1.14 1.94
CA ALA A 239 10.74 -2.03 1.71
C ALA A 239 9.40 -1.43 2.13
N VAL A 240 8.41 -1.58 1.27
CA VAL A 240 7.00 -1.34 1.61
C VAL A 240 6.51 -2.47 2.51
N THR A 241 6.04 -2.12 3.70
CA THR A 241 5.45 -3.05 4.68
C THR A 241 3.95 -2.79 4.85
N ASP A 242 3.29 -3.58 5.67
CA ASP A 242 1.89 -3.39 6.04
C ASP A 242 1.65 -2.08 6.81
N GLU A 243 2.67 -1.52 7.47
CA GLU A 243 2.57 -0.25 8.19
C GLU A 243 2.40 0.94 7.24
N GLU A 244 3.15 0.99 6.13
CA GLU A 244 3.01 2.03 5.10
C GLU A 244 1.64 1.96 4.44
N ILE A 245 1.16 0.76 4.13
CA ILE A 245 -0.19 0.56 3.59
C ILE A 245 -1.24 1.08 4.58
N ALA A 246 -1.13 0.73 5.87
CA ALA A 246 -2.06 1.22 6.90
C ALA A 246 -1.99 2.74 7.05
N ARG A 247 -0.82 3.35 6.91
CA ARG A 247 -0.63 4.82 6.93
C ARG A 247 -1.38 5.50 5.80
N ILE A 248 -1.33 4.94 4.58
CA ILE A 248 -2.05 5.48 3.42
C ILE A 248 -3.56 5.31 3.59
N VAL A 249 -4.02 4.12 3.99
CA VAL A 249 -5.45 3.89 4.26
C VAL A 249 -5.96 4.86 5.33
N SER A 250 -5.17 5.11 6.39
CA SER A 250 -5.50 6.11 7.41
C SER A 250 -5.62 7.52 6.82
N ARG A 251 -4.75 7.89 5.89
CA ARG A 251 -4.80 9.19 5.20
C ARG A 251 -6.05 9.33 4.33
N TRP A 252 -6.43 8.28 3.60
CA TRP A 252 -7.59 8.31 2.72
C TRP A 252 -8.92 8.28 3.48
N THR A 253 -8.99 7.48 4.55
CA THR A 253 -10.24 7.24 5.29
C THR A 253 -10.40 8.11 6.54
N GLY A 254 -9.30 8.70 7.05
CA GLY A 254 -9.27 9.41 8.32
C GLY A 254 -9.28 8.51 9.56
N ILE A 255 -9.17 7.18 9.39
CA ILE A 255 -9.16 6.21 10.49
C ILE A 255 -7.74 6.11 11.06
N PRO A 256 -7.52 6.26 12.38
CA PRO A 256 -6.18 6.15 12.97
C PRO A 256 -5.50 4.80 12.70
N VAL A 257 -4.19 4.81 12.37
CA VAL A 257 -3.39 3.61 12.06
C VAL A 257 -3.49 2.52 13.15
N ALA A 258 -3.49 2.92 14.41
CA ALA A 258 -3.63 1.99 15.53
C ALA A 258 -4.91 1.14 15.46
N LYS A 259 -6.01 1.71 14.95
CA LYS A 259 -7.27 0.98 14.73
C LYS A 259 -7.20 0.04 13.52
N LEU A 260 -6.38 0.36 12.51
CA LEU A 260 -6.22 -0.45 11.30
C LEU A 260 -5.37 -1.70 11.56
N ASN A 261 -4.30 -1.53 12.33
CA ASN A 261 -3.34 -2.60 12.63
C ASN A 261 -3.81 -3.56 13.72
N GLU A 262 -4.87 -3.18 14.48
CA GLU A 262 -5.41 -4.05 15.49
C GLU A 262 -6.12 -5.25 14.86
N SER A 263 -5.60 -6.47 15.11
CA SER A 263 -6.16 -7.67 14.55
C SER A 263 -7.63 -7.85 14.98
N GLU A 264 -8.48 -8.34 14.08
CA GLU A 264 -9.89 -8.65 14.42
C GLU A 264 -10.03 -9.57 15.62
N ARG A 265 -9.04 -10.45 15.80
CA ARG A 265 -8.99 -11.35 16.94
C ARG A 265 -8.80 -10.58 18.25
N ASN A 266 -7.87 -9.61 18.30
CA ASN A 266 -7.64 -8.78 19.48
C ASN A 266 -8.85 -7.89 19.76
N LYS A 267 -9.43 -7.25 18.74
CA LYS A 267 -10.67 -6.47 18.90
C LYS A 267 -11.81 -7.31 19.48
N THR A 268 -11.93 -8.55 19.02
CA THR A 268 -12.99 -9.46 19.50
C THR A 268 -12.72 -9.92 20.93
N LEU A 269 -11.46 -10.14 21.32
CA LEU A 269 -11.08 -10.53 22.68
C LEU A 269 -11.29 -9.40 23.71
N HIS A 270 -11.03 -8.14 23.30
CA HIS A 270 -11.21 -6.96 24.18
C HIS A 270 -12.56 -6.27 24.01
N LEU A 271 -13.50 -6.90 23.27
CA LEU A 271 -14.81 -6.30 23.00
C LEU A 271 -15.62 -6.03 24.30
N ALA A 272 -15.53 -6.92 25.30
CA ALA A 272 -16.17 -6.73 26.57
C ALA A 272 -15.67 -5.45 27.29
N ASP A 273 -14.35 -5.26 27.33
CA ASP A 273 -13.73 -4.10 27.96
C ASP A 273 -14.12 -2.79 27.27
N GLU A 274 -14.20 -2.81 25.93
CA GLU A 274 -14.64 -1.64 25.15
C GLU A 274 -16.12 -1.32 25.35
N LEU A 275 -16.97 -2.35 25.45
CA LEU A 275 -18.39 -2.17 25.74
C LEU A 275 -18.61 -1.64 27.15
N HIS A 276 -17.87 -2.09 28.17
CA HIS A 276 -17.94 -1.61 29.54
C HIS A 276 -17.54 -0.13 29.70
N LYS A 277 -16.69 0.40 28.83
CA LYS A 277 -16.38 1.84 28.83
C LYS A 277 -17.59 2.71 28.45
N ARG A 278 -18.53 2.16 27.68
CA ARG A 278 -19.70 2.90 27.15
C ARG A 278 -21.02 2.51 27.86
N VAL A 279 -21.12 1.27 28.33
CA VAL A 279 -22.33 0.72 28.99
C VAL A 279 -22.06 0.50 30.45
N ILE A 280 -22.72 1.28 31.28
CA ILE A 280 -22.57 1.20 32.73
C ILE A 280 -23.69 0.36 33.32
N GLY A 281 -23.35 -0.66 34.12
CA GLY A 281 -24.30 -1.41 34.97
C GLY A 281 -25.10 -2.51 34.27
N GLN A 282 -24.66 -3.03 33.12
CA GLN A 282 -25.28 -4.16 32.41
C GLN A 282 -24.25 -5.27 32.13
N ASP A 283 -23.49 -5.67 33.12
CA ASP A 283 -22.35 -6.59 32.94
C ASP A 283 -22.76 -7.94 32.34
N GLU A 284 -23.86 -8.54 32.78
CA GLU A 284 -24.40 -9.79 32.27
C GLU A 284 -24.84 -9.66 30.81
N GLY A 285 -25.41 -8.52 30.41
CA GLY A 285 -25.81 -8.25 29.01
C GLY A 285 -24.60 -8.08 28.09
N VAL A 286 -23.55 -7.39 28.54
CA VAL A 286 -22.29 -7.19 27.78
C VAL A 286 -21.56 -8.51 27.59
N GLU A 287 -21.51 -9.38 28.63
CA GLU A 287 -20.89 -10.71 28.51
C GLU A 287 -21.62 -11.59 27.51
N LEU A 288 -22.97 -11.66 27.58
CA LEU A 288 -23.77 -12.45 26.62
C LEU A 288 -23.61 -12.01 25.17
N VAL A 289 -23.59 -10.70 24.91
CA VAL A 289 -23.39 -10.14 23.57
C VAL A 289 -21.98 -10.44 23.08
N THR A 290 -20.98 -10.24 23.91
CA THR A 290 -19.57 -10.52 23.57
C THR A 290 -19.36 -11.99 23.25
N GLU A 291 -19.91 -12.88 24.07
CA GLU A 291 -19.83 -14.32 23.85
C GLU A 291 -20.54 -14.77 22.57
N ALA A 292 -21.69 -14.17 22.26
CA ALA A 292 -22.41 -14.43 21.01
C ALA A 292 -21.61 -14.02 19.77
N ILE A 293 -20.93 -12.85 19.82
CA ILE A 293 -20.07 -12.35 18.74
C ILE A 293 -18.84 -13.23 18.59
N ILE A 294 -18.17 -13.62 19.68
CA ILE A 294 -17.02 -14.53 19.67
C ILE A 294 -17.42 -15.88 19.04
N ARG A 295 -18.54 -16.47 19.45
CA ARG A 295 -19.04 -17.72 18.88
C ARG A 295 -19.37 -17.60 17.39
N SER A 296 -19.99 -16.50 16.97
CA SER A 296 -20.31 -16.23 15.57
C SER A 296 -19.05 -16.16 14.70
N LYS A 297 -18.02 -15.44 15.17
CA LYS A 297 -16.73 -15.31 14.48
C LYS A 297 -15.90 -16.59 14.49
N ALA A 298 -16.05 -17.42 15.52
CA ALA A 298 -15.44 -18.75 15.59
C ALA A 298 -16.13 -19.80 14.67
N GLY A 299 -17.19 -19.41 13.93
CA GLY A 299 -17.92 -20.31 13.06
C GLY A 299 -18.77 -21.36 13.78
N ILE A 300 -18.91 -21.27 15.10
CA ILE A 300 -19.71 -22.19 15.91
C ILE A 300 -21.18 -21.80 15.79
N LYS A 301 -21.86 -22.31 14.76
CA LYS A 301 -23.31 -22.15 14.62
C LYS A 301 -24.00 -23.02 15.64
N THR A 302 -24.41 -22.43 16.78
CA THR A 302 -25.36 -23.08 17.68
C THR A 302 -26.69 -23.17 16.97
N ARG A 303 -27.21 -24.39 16.79
CA ARG A 303 -28.64 -24.61 16.47
C ARG A 303 -29.42 -24.01 17.62
N ALA A 304 -30.00 -22.83 17.43
CA ALA A 304 -30.95 -22.29 18.40
C ALA A 304 -32.05 -23.30 18.66
N SER A 305 -32.13 -23.81 19.87
CA SER A 305 -33.23 -24.67 20.29
C SER A 305 -34.49 -23.82 20.27
N ARG A 306 -35.61 -24.44 19.88
CA ARG A 306 -36.92 -23.78 19.70
C ARG A 306 -37.54 -23.23 20.99
N SER A 307 -36.91 -23.43 22.14
CA SER A 307 -37.37 -23.02 23.49
C SER A 307 -37.07 -21.57 23.88
N ASP A 308 -36.15 -20.88 23.20
CA ASP A 308 -35.71 -19.52 23.60
C ASP A 308 -36.42 -18.37 22.85
N ARG A 309 -37.56 -18.67 22.19
CA ARG A 309 -38.30 -17.67 21.41
C ARG A 309 -38.99 -16.57 22.24
N SER A 310 -39.13 -16.74 23.55
CA SER A 310 -39.84 -15.76 24.39
C SER A 310 -38.93 -14.65 24.98
N SER A 311 -37.60 -14.88 25.05
CA SER A 311 -36.64 -13.88 25.50
C SER A 311 -35.95 -13.11 24.37
N SER A 312 -36.11 -13.57 23.11
CA SER A 312 -35.41 -12.99 21.95
C SER A 312 -36.04 -11.69 21.44
N SER A 313 -37.28 -11.37 21.77
CA SER A 313 -37.92 -10.12 21.35
C SER A 313 -37.35 -8.89 22.06
N ASP A 314 -37.01 -9.03 23.33
CA ASP A 314 -36.43 -7.96 24.13
C ASP A 314 -34.94 -7.77 23.83
N LEU A 315 -34.22 -8.86 23.59
CA LEU A 315 -32.83 -8.79 23.13
C LEU A 315 -32.71 -8.19 21.71
N GLN A 316 -33.60 -8.55 20.78
CA GLN A 316 -33.60 -7.97 19.43
C GLN A 316 -33.99 -6.49 19.41
N ALA A 317 -34.87 -6.05 20.32
CA ALA A 317 -35.22 -4.64 20.45
C ALA A 317 -34.04 -3.83 21.06
N TRP A 318 -33.37 -4.39 22.05
CA TRP A 318 -32.18 -3.82 22.67
C TRP A 318 -30.99 -3.80 21.72
N GLU A 319 -30.74 -4.89 20.97
CA GLU A 319 -29.71 -5.02 19.95
C GLU A 319 -29.89 -3.98 18.83
N LYS A 320 -31.12 -3.80 18.31
CA LYS A 320 -31.41 -2.78 17.31
C LYS A 320 -31.26 -1.35 17.81
N GLN A 321 -31.53 -1.09 19.07
CA GLN A 321 -31.47 0.25 19.65
C GLN A 321 -30.04 0.65 20.01
N ASN A 322 -29.23 -0.28 20.51
CA ASN A 322 -27.85 -0.01 20.93
C ASN A 322 -26.82 -0.24 19.83
N LEU A 323 -27.02 -1.16 18.89
CA LEU A 323 -26.22 -1.25 17.67
C LEU A 323 -26.41 -0.01 16.77
N ARG A 324 -27.60 0.60 16.77
CA ARG A 324 -27.78 1.91 16.10
C ARG A 324 -27.04 3.05 16.79
N SER A 325 -26.91 3.01 18.11
CA SER A 325 -26.15 4.05 18.85
C SER A 325 -24.63 3.84 18.82
N VAL A 326 -24.18 2.60 18.61
CA VAL A 326 -22.74 2.24 18.47
C VAL A 326 -22.28 2.30 17.01
N GLY A 327 -23.20 2.14 16.06
CA GLY A 327 -22.93 2.20 14.62
C GLY A 327 -23.26 3.53 13.94
N ALA A 328 -23.67 4.55 14.71
CA ALA A 328 -24.07 5.87 14.17
C ALA A 328 -23.00 6.96 14.29
N GLU A 329 -21.78 6.64 14.74
CA GLU A 329 -20.64 7.48 14.42
C GLU A 329 -20.02 6.97 13.12
N PRO A 330 -19.84 7.85 12.11
CA PRO A 330 -19.16 7.46 10.89
C PRO A 330 -17.74 7.03 11.24
N VAL A 331 -17.46 5.80 10.91
CA VAL A 331 -16.11 5.24 10.94
C VAL A 331 -15.31 5.89 9.83
#